data_0f8944b694b68ec79b938026ac9a38ae
#
_entry.id   0f8944b694b68ec79b938026ac9a38ae
#
_cell.length_a   1.000
_cell.length_b   1.000
_cell.length_c   1.000
_cell.angle_alpha   90.00
_cell.angle_beta   90.00
_cell.angle_gamma   90.00
#
_symmetry.space_group_name_H-M   'P 1'
#
loop_
_entity.id
_entity.type
_entity.pdbx_description
1 polymer ?
#
loop_
_entity_poly.entity_id
_entity_poly.type
_entity_poly.pdbx_seq_one_letter_code
_entity_poly.pdbx_strand_id
1 'polypeptide(L)'
;MGTSSFSVINPEQTSSSGGCFLVFKDEFLDLLGPEPEIEVILENKNYPFAHEAGVLILATNEVWITSNQYLVEGKKHIQISKIKREGSKFACEEVNPDGVPYANGAVNYKDGVLFCAQGTPTSPGGLVYMEPRPPYRTEVVLNNYLGRSFNSVNDVVVHSDGSIWFTDPVYGFEQKIRPRPMLPSVVYRFDTASGDLRVMADGFGKPNGISFSPDEKTVYVTDTAAQHGGGEFDSARAATMYVAPTTHFPFLRKSI
;
A
#
# COMPACT_ATOMS: atom_id res chain seq x y z
N MET A 1 30.83 -20.22 -6.75
CA MET A 1 30.00 -19.48 -5.81
C MET A 1 30.61 -18.09 -5.71
N GLY A 2 30.09 -17.12 -6.41
CA GLY A 2 30.57 -15.75 -6.34
C GLY A 2 30.06 -15.10 -5.06
N THR A 3 30.96 -14.61 -4.24
CA THR A 3 30.63 -13.73 -3.11
C THR A 3 30.13 -12.42 -3.70
N SER A 4 28.84 -12.14 -3.56
CA SER A 4 28.29 -10.84 -3.89
C SER A 4 28.93 -9.82 -2.95
N SER A 5 29.87 -9.02 -3.44
CA SER A 5 30.37 -7.88 -2.69
C SER A 5 29.31 -6.76 -2.81
N PHE A 6 28.80 -6.30 -1.71
CA PHE A 6 27.99 -5.07 -1.66
C PHE A 6 28.86 -3.96 -1.06
N SER A 7 28.67 -2.75 -1.56
CA SER A 7 29.27 -1.55 -0.97
C SER A 7 28.24 -0.80 -0.14
N VAL A 8 28.68 -0.24 0.99
CA VAL A 8 27.85 0.64 1.83
C VAL A 8 28.30 2.08 1.54
N ILE A 9 27.39 2.89 1.05
CA ILE A 9 27.61 4.33 0.94
C ILE A 9 26.98 4.97 2.17
N ASN A 10 27.83 5.47 3.06
CA ASN A 10 27.39 6.34 4.14
C ASN A 10 27.36 7.76 3.59
N PRO A 11 26.22 8.46 3.55
CA PRO A 11 26.20 9.89 3.31
C PRO A 11 27.10 10.52 4.38
N GLU A 12 28.12 11.29 3.95
CA GLU A 12 29.00 11.97 4.90
C GLU A 12 28.15 12.86 5.80
N GLN A 13 28.08 12.49 7.07
CA GLN A 13 27.72 13.17 8.32
C GLN A 13 26.89 14.47 8.29
N THR A 14 26.00 14.67 7.36
CA THR A 14 25.13 15.86 7.33
C THR A 14 23.69 15.60 7.77
N SER A 15 23.26 14.33 7.88
CA SER A 15 21.95 14.00 8.44
C SER A 15 22.06 13.45 9.85
N SER A 16 21.28 14.01 10.77
CA SER A 16 21.15 13.55 12.15
C SER A 16 20.57 12.12 12.30
N SER A 17 20.26 11.46 11.20
CA SER A 17 19.57 10.15 11.15
C SER A 17 20.51 8.96 10.88
N GLY A 18 21.77 9.16 10.49
CA GLY A 18 22.73 8.07 10.25
C GLY A 18 22.30 7.06 9.18
N GLY A 19 21.45 7.44 8.23
CA GLY A 19 21.01 6.59 7.14
C GLY A 19 22.15 6.25 6.18
N CYS A 20 22.12 5.04 5.60
CA CYS A 20 23.08 4.62 4.58
C CYS A 20 22.37 3.96 3.41
N PHE A 21 22.99 3.99 2.23
CA PHE A 21 22.56 3.24 1.06
C PHE A 21 23.36 1.94 0.95
N LEU A 22 22.65 0.82 0.72
CA LEU A 22 23.26 -0.47 0.45
C LEU A 22 23.21 -0.72 -1.05
N VAL A 23 24.38 -0.77 -1.68
CA VAL A 23 24.52 -0.90 -3.13
C VAL A 23 24.81 -2.35 -3.50
N PHE A 24 23.88 -2.99 -4.20
CA PHE A 24 24.04 -4.36 -4.70
C PHE A 24 24.49 -4.42 -6.16
N LYS A 25 24.25 -3.34 -6.93
CA LYS A 25 24.62 -3.20 -8.34
C LYS A 25 25.08 -1.78 -8.62
N ASP A 26 26.11 -1.64 -9.44
CA ASP A 26 26.70 -0.34 -9.75
C ASP A 26 25.72 0.62 -10.46
N GLU A 27 24.76 0.10 -11.24
CA GLU A 27 23.73 0.93 -11.88
C GLU A 27 22.89 1.74 -10.87
N PHE A 28 22.82 1.29 -9.61
CA PHE A 28 22.15 2.05 -8.55
C PHE A 28 22.89 3.35 -8.20
N LEU A 29 24.21 3.41 -8.40
CA LEU A 29 24.98 4.61 -8.18
C LEU A 29 24.59 5.75 -9.12
N ASP A 30 24.23 5.42 -10.36
CA ASP A 30 23.74 6.40 -11.34
C ASP A 30 22.42 7.05 -10.89
N LEU A 31 21.57 6.28 -10.15
CA LEU A 31 20.32 6.78 -9.60
C LEU A 31 20.52 7.63 -8.36
N LEU A 32 21.50 7.29 -7.52
CA LEU A 32 21.80 8.03 -6.30
C LEU A 32 22.47 9.39 -6.60
N GLY A 33 23.24 9.45 -7.67
CA GLY A 33 24.09 10.63 -7.96
C GLY A 33 25.31 10.71 -7.02
N PRO A 34 26.09 11.78 -7.14
CA PRO A 34 27.41 11.90 -6.47
C PRO A 34 27.31 12.18 -4.96
N GLU A 35 26.25 12.81 -4.50
CA GLU A 35 26.07 13.23 -3.09
C GLU A 35 24.66 12.86 -2.61
N PRO A 36 24.40 11.54 -2.36
CA PRO A 36 23.08 11.11 -1.94
C PRO A 36 22.83 11.47 -0.46
N GLU A 37 21.67 12.06 -0.19
CA GLU A 37 21.25 12.45 1.15
C GLU A 37 19.95 11.73 1.55
N ILE A 38 19.81 11.45 2.85
CA ILE A 38 18.57 11.00 3.47
C ILE A 38 18.20 11.99 4.56
N GLU A 39 17.05 12.63 4.43
CA GLU A 39 16.54 13.60 5.39
C GLU A 39 15.21 13.11 6.00
N VAL A 40 15.08 13.20 7.32
CA VAL A 40 13.80 13.02 8.00
C VAL A 40 13.05 14.36 7.98
N ILE A 41 12.06 14.47 7.09
CA ILE A 41 11.27 15.69 6.89
C ILE A 41 10.17 15.89 7.91
N LEU A 42 9.63 14.79 8.48
CA LEU A 42 8.59 14.79 9.51
C LEU A 42 8.70 13.56 10.40
N GLU A 43 8.44 13.73 11.67
CA GLU A 43 8.37 12.66 12.66
C GLU A 43 7.16 12.87 13.58
N ASN A 44 6.47 11.79 13.94
CA ASN A 44 5.47 11.78 14.98
C ASN A 44 5.79 10.66 15.99
N LYS A 45 6.01 11.02 17.24
CA LYS A 45 6.35 10.08 18.34
C LYS A 45 5.13 9.55 19.10
N ASN A 46 3.94 10.05 18.82
CA ASN A 46 2.73 9.69 19.56
C ASN A 46 2.07 8.43 19.02
N TYR A 47 2.23 8.15 17.70
CA TYR A 47 1.69 6.97 17.05
C TYR A 47 2.52 6.60 15.81
N PRO A 48 2.40 5.38 15.26
CA PRO A 48 3.14 4.92 14.06
C PRO A 48 2.63 5.65 12.80
N PHE A 49 3.17 6.83 12.57
CA PHE A 49 2.68 7.94 11.77
C PHE A 49 2.55 7.66 10.28
N ALA A 50 3.59 7.13 9.64
CA ALA A 50 3.61 6.87 8.20
C ALA A 50 3.81 5.38 7.96
N HIS A 51 2.84 4.72 7.34
CA HIS A 51 2.86 3.29 7.09
C HIS A 51 2.55 2.95 5.64
N GLU A 52 1.46 3.50 5.10
CA GLU A 52 0.95 3.16 3.78
C GLU A 52 0.47 4.39 3.00
N ALA A 53 -0.10 4.18 1.84
CA ALA A 53 -0.57 5.14 0.84
C ALA A 53 0.59 5.81 0.09
N GLY A 54 1.09 6.97 0.53
CA GLY A 54 2.16 7.68 -0.20
C GLY A 54 1.68 8.32 -1.50
N VAL A 55 0.50 8.94 -1.54
CA VAL A 55 -0.15 9.48 -2.74
C VAL A 55 0.11 10.98 -2.89
N LEU A 56 0.82 11.36 -3.93
CA LEU A 56 1.04 12.77 -4.27
C LEU A 56 -0.11 13.32 -5.13
N ILE A 57 -0.82 14.33 -4.66
CA ILE A 57 -1.77 15.10 -5.44
C ILE A 57 -1.09 16.36 -5.97
N LEU A 58 -0.70 16.34 -7.23
CA LEU A 58 0.05 17.44 -7.86
C LEU A 58 -0.70 18.78 -7.83
N ALA A 59 -2.02 18.77 -7.98
CA ALA A 59 -2.84 19.98 -8.01
C ALA A 59 -2.78 20.79 -6.71
N THR A 60 -2.53 20.15 -5.57
CA THR A 60 -2.42 20.78 -4.24
C THR A 60 -1.02 20.72 -3.67
N ASN A 61 -0.10 19.97 -4.32
CA ASN A 61 1.24 19.67 -3.85
C ASN A 61 1.23 19.06 -2.44
N GLU A 62 0.32 18.11 -2.23
CA GLU A 62 0.13 17.39 -0.97
C GLU A 62 0.41 15.90 -1.14
N VAL A 63 1.10 15.29 -0.18
CA VAL A 63 1.27 13.84 -0.09
C VAL A 63 0.33 13.30 0.98
N TRP A 64 -0.53 12.35 0.58
CA TRP A 64 -1.44 11.67 1.49
C TRP A 64 -0.82 10.38 1.98
N ILE A 65 -0.94 10.11 3.28
CA ILE A 65 -0.41 8.91 3.94
C ILE A 65 -1.43 8.35 4.92
N THR A 66 -1.27 7.07 5.26
CA THR A 66 -1.99 6.40 6.33
C THR A 66 -1.02 5.92 7.39
N SER A 67 -1.41 5.97 8.67
CA SER A 67 -0.64 5.42 9.78
C SER A 67 -0.76 3.89 9.84
N ASN A 68 0.12 3.23 10.59
CA ASN A 68 -0.20 1.90 11.10
C ASN A 68 -1.29 2.00 12.18
N GLN A 69 -1.92 0.87 12.52
CA GLN A 69 -2.94 0.84 13.56
C GLN A 69 -2.35 1.18 14.94
N TYR A 70 -3.09 1.92 15.72
CA TYR A 70 -2.79 2.24 17.12
C TYR A 70 -4.08 2.33 17.94
N LEU A 71 -3.97 2.52 19.25
CA LEU A 71 -5.13 2.59 20.14
C LEU A 71 -5.43 4.04 20.50
N VAL A 72 -6.68 4.44 20.33
CA VAL A 72 -7.25 5.68 20.84
C VAL A 72 -8.40 5.29 21.77
N GLU A 73 -8.30 5.61 23.05
CA GLU A 73 -9.30 5.23 24.07
C GLU A 73 -9.68 3.74 24.05
N GLY A 74 -8.68 2.87 23.85
CA GLY A 74 -8.86 1.42 23.80
C GLY A 74 -9.45 0.88 22.49
N LYS A 75 -9.76 1.74 21.52
CA LYS A 75 -10.23 1.36 20.18
C LYS A 75 -9.12 1.49 19.16
N LYS A 76 -9.08 0.57 18.20
CA LYS A 76 -8.14 0.67 17.07
C LYS A 76 -8.48 1.84 16.19
N HIS A 77 -7.44 2.50 15.73
CA HIS A 77 -7.51 3.66 14.84
C HIS A 77 -6.41 3.57 13.79
N ILE A 78 -6.67 4.10 12.60
CA ILE A 78 -5.70 4.38 11.54
C ILE A 78 -5.96 5.81 11.11
N GLN A 79 -4.95 6.66 11.22
CA GLN A 79 -5.03 8.07 10.87
C GLN A 79 -4.68 8.27 9.39
N ILE A 80 -5.51 9.00 8.67
CA ILE A 80 -5.17 9.57 7.36
C ILE A 80 -4.58 10.95 7.60
N SER A 81 -3.45 11.23 6.98
CA SER A 81 -2.80 12.54 7.08
C SER A 81 -2.38 13.03 5.70
N LYS A 82 -2.31 14.33 5.52
CA LYS A 82 -1.71 14.95 4.35
C LYS A 82 -0.53 15.83 4.75
N ILE A 83 0.51 15.76 3.95
CA ILE A 83 1.76 16.49 4.15
C ILE A 83 1.90 17.48 3.01
N LYS A 84 2.19 18.73 3.33
CA LYS A 84 2.41 19.80 2.37
C LYS A 84 3.75 20.47 2.59
N ARG A 85 4.48 20.73 1.52
CA ARG A 85 5.68 21.52 1.58
C ARG A 85 5.35 23.01 1.56
N GLU A 86 5.85 23.75 2.54
CA GLU A 86 5.70 25.19 2.69
C GLU A 86 7.09 25.86 2.75
N GLY A 87 7.62 26.22 1.58
CA GLY A 87 9.01 26.70 1.46
C GLY A 87 10.02 25.60 1.80
N SER A 88 10.80 25.79 2.88
CA SER A 88 11.75 24.79 3.41
C SER A 88 11.17 23.93 4.50
N LYS A 89 9.91 24.13 4.89
CA LYS A 89 9.25 23.37 5.96
C LYS A 89 8.18 22.44 5.40
N PHE A 90 7.79 21.47 6.21
CA PHE A 90 6.68 20.58 5.91
C PHE A 90 5.62 20.72 7.01
N ALA A 91 4.37 20.89 6.59
CA ALA A 91 3.21 20.87 7.47
C ALA A 91 2.48 19.55 7.31
N CYS A 92 1.90 19.03 8.40
CA CYS A 92 1.06 17.85 8.39
C CYS A 92 -0.30 18.18 8.97
N GLU A 93 -1.36 17.74 8.29
CA GLU A 93 -2.74 17.87 8.73
C GLU A 93 -3.36 16.46 8.83
N GLU A 94 -3.94 16.15 9.99
CA GLU A 94 -4.72 14.95 10.19
C GLU A 94 -6.12 15.13 9.60
N VAL A 95 -6.56 14.15 8.81
CA VAL A 95 -7.84 14.17 8.11
C VAL A 95 -8.67 12.97 8.54
N ASN A 96 -9.91 13.22 8.92
CA ASN A 96 -10.84 12.19 9.39
C ASN A 96 -12.10 12.17 8.51
N PRO A 97 -12.03 11.60 7.28
CA PRO A 97 -13.18 11.52 6.40
C PRO A 97 -14.17 10.48 6.91
N ASP A 98 -15.45 10.77 6.77
CA ASP A 98 -16.46 9.72 6.91
C ASP A 98 -16.36 8.73 5.73
N GLY A 99 -16.50 7.45 6.01
CA GLY A 99 -16.63 6.41 4.98
C GLY A 99 -15.34 5.71 4.53
N VAL A 100 -14.16 6.00 5.12
CA VAL A 100 -12.91 5.25 4.87
C VAL A 100 -12.46 4.51 6.14
N PRO A 101 -13.15 3.42 6.53
CA PRO A 101 -12.85 2.70 7.76
C PRO A 101 -11.53 1.94 7.65
N TYR A 102 -10.57 2.24 8.54
CA TYR A 102 -9.25 1.63 8.61
C TYR A 102 -8.53 1.65 7.24
N ALA A 103 -8.28 2.87 6.74
CA ALA A 103 -7.53 3.09 5.50
C ALA A 103 -6.18 2.35 5.52
N ASN A 104 -5.77 1.81 4.37
CA ASN A 104 -4.47 1.17 4.17
C ASN A 104 -3.78 1.81 2.95
N GLY A 105 -3.35 1.04 1.95
CA GLY A 105 -2.78 1.57 0.72
C GLY A 105 -3.75 2.47 -0.05
N ALA A 106 -3.22 3.26 -0.96
CA ALA A 106 -4.02 4.15 -1.80
C ALA A 106 -3.28 4.52 -3.08
N VAL A 107 -4.02 5.09 -4.05
CA VAL A 107 -3.47 5.58 -5.32
C VAL A 107 -4.21 6.83 -5.78
N ASN A 108 -3.60 7.60 -6.67
CA ASN A 108 -4.28 8.66 -7.40
C ASN A 108 -5.43 8.08 -8.25
N TYR A 109 -6.60 8.65 -8.14
CA TYR A 109 -7.76 8.25 -8.94
C TYR A 109 -8.65 9.44 -9.21
N LYS A 110 -9.02 9.66 -10.48
CA LYS A 110 -9.71 10.90 -10.90
C LYS A 110 -8.90 12.13 -10.43
N ASP A 111 -9.53 13.01 -9.69
CA ASP A 111 -8.95 14.21 -9.10
C ASP A 111 -8.63 14.08 -7.59
N GLY A 112 -8.75 12.88 -7.04
CA GLY A 112 -8.57 12.59 -5.62
C GLY A 112 -7.78 11.34 -5.32
N VAL A 113 -8.13 10.68 -4.23
CA VAL A 113 -7.45 9.51 -3.69
C VAL A 113 -8.40 8.31 -3.64
N LEU A 114 -7.96 7.18 -4.17
CA LEU A 114 -8.64 5.89 -4.01
C LEU A 114 -7.95 5.12 -2.89
N PHE A 115 -8.65 4.94 -1.78
CA PHE A 115 -8.16 4.19 -0.63
C PHE A 115 -8.60 2.73 -0.65
N CYS A 116 -7.73 1.86 -0.20
CA CYS A 116 -8.07 0.55 0.33
C CYS A 116 -8.61 0.71 1.75
N ALA A 117 -9.92 0.68 1.92
CA ALA A 117 -10.57 0.66 3.23
C ALA A 117 -10.69 -0.78 3.72
N GLN A 118 -10.03 -1.14 4.82
CA GLN A 118 -10.05 -2.51 5.33
C GLN A 118 -11.44 -2.93 5.86
N GLY A 119 -12.28 -1.97 6.23
CA GLY A 119 -13.58 -2.21 6.86
C GLY A 119 -13.49 -2.43 8.36
N THR A 120 -14.64 -2.67 9.00
CA THR A 120 -14.77 -2.92 10.43
C THR A 120 -15.33 -4.33 10.69
N PRO A 121 -15.47 -4.78 11.94
CA PRO A 121 -16.14 -6.04 12.22
C PRO A 121 -17.60 -6.14 11.70
N THR A 122 -18.26 -4.99 11.52
CA THR A 122 -19.67 -4.90 11.13
C THR A 122 -19.93 -4.20 9.80
N SER A 123 -18.90 -3.60 9.20
CA SER A 123 -19.01 -2.90 7.93
C SER A 123 -17.99 -3.45 6.93
N PRO A 124 -18.36 -3.72 5.67
CA PRO A 124 -17.42 -4.21 4.67
C PRO A 124 -16.30 -3.21 4.40
N GLY A 125 -15.13 -3.74 4.08
CA GLY A 125 -14.07 -2.98 3.44
C GLY A 125 -14.26 -2.91 1.94
N GLY A 126 -13.36 -2.21 1.25
CA GLY A 126 -13.36 -2.09 -0.21
C GLY A 126 -12.54 -0.94 -0.72
N LEU A 127 -12.79 -0.57 -1.96
CA LEU A 127 -12.18 0.59 -2.60
C LEU A 127 -13.08 1.81 -2.39
N VAL A 128 -12.53 2.87 -1.81
CA VAL A 128 -13.26 4.10 -1.50
C VAL A 128 -12.52 5.29 -2.10
N TYR A 129 -13.18 5.97 -3.03
CA TYR A 129 -12.72 7.25 -3.54
C TYR A 129 -13.00 8.36 -2.52
N MET A 130 -12.08 9.31 -2.39
CA MET A 130 -12.21 10.49 -1.56
C MET A 130 -11.78 11.75 -2.32
N GLU A 131 -12.62 12.79 -2.27
CA GLU A 131 -12.25 14.13 -2.74
C GLU A 131 -11.09 14.68 -1.88
N PRO A 132 -10.05 15.29 -2.49
CA PRO A 132 -8.86 15.72 -1.74
C PRO A 132 -9.04 17.06 -1.01
N ARG A 133 -10.27 17.60 -0.98
CA ARG A 133 -10.62 18.89 -0.36
C ARG A 133 -11.81 18.75 0.59
N PRO A 134 -11.86 19.57 1.64
CA PRO A 134 -13.00 19.59 2.53
C PRO A 134 -14.33 19.77 1.77
N PRO A 135 -15.39 19.05 2.15
CA PRO A 135 -15.53 18.21 3.33
C PRO A 135 -15.02 16.77 3.18
N TYR A 136 -14.11 16.47 2.22
CA TYR A 136 -13.51 15.14 1.95
C TYR A 136 -14.60 14.09 1.67
N ARG A 137 -15.49 14.39 0.73
CA ARG A 137 -16.59 13.49 0.36
C ARG A 137 -16.05 12.16 -0.12
N THR A 138 -16.71 11.10 0.28
CA THR A 138 -16.29 9.72 -0.06
C THR A 138 -17.37 9.02 -0.89
N GLU A 139 -16.92 8.15 -1.79
CA GLU A 139 -17.75 7.29 -2.62
C GLU A 139 -17.20 5.86 -2.57
N VAL A 140 -18.05 4.89 -2.23
CA VAL A 140 -17.67 3.47 -2.32
C VAL A 140 -17.68 3.05 -3.78
N VAL A 141 -16.48 2.75 -4.30
CA VAL A 141 -16.30 2.28 -5.68
C VAL A 141 -16.61 0.78 -5.79
N LEU A 142 -16.14 0.00 -4.79
CA LEU A 142 -16.32 -1.45 -4.77
C LEU A 142 -16.18 -1.97 -3.33
N ASN A 143 -17.06 -2.87 -2.87
CA ASN A 143 -17.00 -3.39 -1.50
C ASN A 143 -17.28 -4.89 -1.34
N ASN A 144 -17.45 -5.62 -2.45
CA ASN A 144 -17.71 -7.06 -2.38
C ASN A 144 -17.32 -7.78 -3.67
N TYR A 145 -17.11 -9.08 -3.57
CA TYR A 145 -16.96 -10.01 -4.70
C TYR A 145 -18.09 -11.04 -4.67
N LEU A 146 -18.98 -10.98 -5.65
CA LEU A 146 -20.15 -11.87 -5.77
C LEU A 146 -21.01 -11.94 -4.48
N GLY A 147 -21.26 -10.78 -3.86
CA GLY A 147 -22.02 -10.63 -2.63
C GLY A 147 -21.27 -10.98 -1.33
N ARG A 148 -20.00 -11.36 -1.41
CA ARG A 148 -19.15 -11.62 -0.24
C ARG A 148 -18.23 -10.43 0.00
N SER A 149 -18.14 -9.96 1.24
CA SER A 149 -17.22 -8.89 1.63
C SER A 149 -15.76 -9.31 1.39
N PHE A 150 -14.95 -8.38 0.93
CA PHE A 150 -13.48 -8.54 0.91
C PHE A 150 -12.93 -8.84 2.30
N ASN A 151 -11.78 -9.50 2.35
CA ASN A 151 -11.11 -9.85 3.60
C ASN A 151 -10.60 -8.58 4.31
N SER A 152 -9.66 -7.89 3.69
CA SER A 152 -9.14 -6.58 4.10
C SER A 152 -8.25 -6.04 2.98
N VAL A 153 -8.86 -5.34 2.01
CA VAL A 153 -8.11 -4.78 0.87
C VAL A 153 -6.91 -3.97 1.34
N ASN A 154 -5.75 -4.18 0.69
CA ASN A 154 -4.48 -3.70 1.20
C ASN A 154 -3.85 -2.65 0.30
N ASP A 155 -3.53 -2.96 -0.95
CA ASP A 155 -2.91 -2.03 -1.88
C ASP A 155 -3.63 -2.01 -3.23
N VAL A 156 -3.49 -0.91 -3.98
CA VAL A 156 -4.26 -0.64 -5.19
C VAL A 156 -3.45 0.16 -6.19
N VAL A 157 -3.59 -0.20 -7.47
CA VAL A 157 -3.07 0.55 -8.61
C VAL A 157 -4.13 0.70 -9.70
N VAL A 158 -4.03 1.77 -10.47
CA VAL A 158 -4.91 2.03 -11.62
C VAL A 158 -4.09 1.89 -12.89
N HIS A 159 -4.54 1.03 -13.78
CA HIS A 159 -3.94 0.82 -15.10
C HIS A 159 -4.45 1.89 -16.08
N SER A 160 -3.68 2.23 -17.10
CA SER A 160 -4.03 3.26 -18.08
C SER A 160 -5.30 2.94 -18.91
N ASP A 161 -5.74 1.67 -18.95
CA ASP A 161 -7.02 1.26 -19.52
C ASP A 161 -8.23 1.60 -18.62
N GLY A 162 -8.00 2.19 -17.45
CA GLY A 162 -9.02 2.55 -16.47
C GLY A 162 -9.38 1.41 -15.49
N SER A 163 -8.81 0.22 -15.66
CA SER A 163 -9.04 -0.86 -14.70
C SER A 163 -8.28 -0.64 -13.40
N ILE A 164 -8.86 -1.09 -12.31
CA ILE A 164 -8.31 -0.98 -10.95
C ILE A 164 -7.87 -2.38 -10.51
N TRP A 165 -6.60 -2.50 -10.11
CA TRP A 165 -6.06 -3.75 -9.60
C TRP A 165 -5.73 -3.60 -8.13
N PHE A 166 -6.06 -4.60 -7.32
CA PHE A 166 -5.86 -4.51 -5.88
C PHE A 166 -5.65 -5.88 -5.24
N THR A 167 -5.06 -5.86 -4.06
CA THR A 167 -4.76 -7.04 -3.25
C THR A 167 -5.74 -7.16 -2.08
N ASP A 168 -6.13 -8.39 -1.72
CA ASP A 168 -7.06 -8.66 -0.62
C ASP A 168 -6.52 -9.76 0.32
N PRO A 169 -5.52 -9.44 1.16
CA PRO A 169 -4.98 -10.36 2.16
C PRO A 169 -5.86 -10.47 3.40
N VAL A 170 -5.39 -11.21 4.39
CA VAL A 170 -6.12 -11.49 5.64
C VAL A 170 -5.64 -10.67 6.85
N TYR A 171 -4.89 -9.58 6.62
CA TYR A 171 -4.34 -8.77 7.71
C TYR A 171 -5.39 -8.23 8.66
N GLY A 172 -6.52 -7.77 8.15
CA GLY A 172 -7.59 -7.26 8.99
C GLY A 172 -8.13 -8.28 10.00
N PHE A 173 -8.17 -9.56 9.64
CA PHE A 173 -8.52 -10.64 10.56
C PHE A 173 -7.43 -10.88 11.62
N GLU A 174 -6.17 -11.00 11.21
CA GLU A 174 -5.04 -11.15 12.13
C GLU A 174 -4.94 -9.97 13.11
N GLN A 175 -5.21 -8.78 12.62
CA GLN A 175 -5.25 -7.54 13.41
C GLN A 175 -6.55 -7.38 14.22
N LYS A 176 -7.50 -8.29 14.14
CA LYS A 176 -8.80 -8.27 14.87
C LYS A 176 -9.67 -7.04 14.56
N ILE A 177 -9.56 -6.49 13.35
CA ILE A 177 -10.42 -5.43 12.83
C ILE A 177 -11.46 -5.95 11.83
N ARG A 178 -11.30 -7.20 11.37
CA ARG A 178 -12.20 -7.86 10.44
C ARG A 178 -12.69 -9.21 10.99
N PRO A 179 -13.85 -9.69 10.58
CA PRO A 179 -14.29 -11.06 10.86
C PRO A 179 -13.41 -12.06 10.10
N ARG A 180 -13.64 -13.36 10.38
CA ARG A 180 -12.96 -14.45 9.68
C ARG A 180 -13.11 -14.31 8.16
N PRO A 181 -12.03 -14.45 7.37
CA PRO A 181 -12.06 -14.38 5.92
C PRO A 181 -13.02 -15.39 5.29
N MET A 182 -13.75 -14.95 4.26
CA MET A 182 -14.65 -15.78 3.46
C MET A 182 -14.16 -15.96 2.01
N LEU A 183 -13.12 -15.22 1.63
CA LEU A 183 -12.49 -15.26 0.32
C LEU A 183 -11.02 -15.67 0.46
N PRO A 184 -10.42 -16.28 -0.57
CA PRO A 184 -8.97 -16.50 -0.57
C PRO A 184 -8.20 -15.18 -0.67
N SER A 185 -6.90 -15.21 -0.29
CA SER A 185 -5.99 -14.09 -0.49
C SER A 185 -5.60 -14.02 -1.96
N VAL A 186 -6.07 -13.04 -2.70
CA VAL A 186 -5.93 -12.94 -4.16
C VAL A 186 -5.64 -11.52 -4.63
N VAL A 187 -5.29 -11.41 -5.90
CA VAL A 187 -5.26 -10.16 -6.66
C VAL A 187 -6.52 -10.07 -7.51
N TYR A 188 -7.20 -8.94 -7.43
CA TYR A 188 -8.37 -8.64 -8.24
C TYR A 188 -8.07 -7.60 -9.31
N ARG A 189 -8.82 -7.64 -10.42
CA ARG A 189 -8.96 -6.59 -11.43
C ARG A 189 -10.42 -6.21 -11.56
N PHE A 190 -10.70 -4.95 -11.39
CA PHE A 190 -12.02 -4.35 -11.57
C PHE A 190 -12.01 -3.46 -12.82
N ASP A 191 -12.87 -3.78 -13.78
CA ASP A 191 -13.09 -2.97 -14.96
C ASP A 191 -14.23 -1.97 -14.66
N THR A 192 -13.86 -0.70 -14.55
CA THR A 192 -14.81 0.36 -14.15
C THR A 192 -15.85 0.66 -15.22
N ALA A 193 -15.59 0.36 -16.48
CA ALA A 193 -16.51 0.61 -17.58
C ALA A 193 -17.60 -0.46 -17.69
N SER A 194 -17.24 -1.72 -17.51
CA SER A 194 -18.19 -2.86 -17.59
C SER A 194 -18.75 -3.28 -16.23
N GLY A 195 -18.09 -2.90 -15.13
CA GLY A 195 -18.40 -3.41 -13.79
C GLY A 195 -17.87 -4.84 -13.54
N ASP A 196 -17.07 -5.40 -14.45
CA ASP A 196 -16.55 -6.76 -14.34
C ASP A 196 -15.43 -6.84 -13.31
N LEU A 197 -15.55 -7.75 -12.34
CA LEU A 197 -14.58 -7.99 -11.29
C LEU A 197 -14.05 -9.43 -11.40
N ARG A 198 -12.75 -9.57 -11.59
CA ARG A 198 -12.09 -10.87 -11.79
C ARG A 198 -10.95 -11.08 -10.81
N VAL A 199 -10.77 -12.33 -10.40
CA VAL A 199 -9.54 -12.79 -9.78
C VAL A 199 -8.49 -12.96 -10.88
N MET A 200 -7.36 -12.27 -10.74
CA MET A 200 -6.24 -12.33 -11.69
C MET A 200 -5.20 -13.33 -11.25
N ALA A 201 -4.94 -13.43 -9.95
CA ALA A 201 -4.00 -14.40 -9.39
C ALA A 201 -4.43 -14.83 -7.99
N ASP A 202 -4.11 -16.09 -7.66
CA ASP A 202 -4.31 -16.72 -6.36
C ASP A 202 -3.05 -17.43 -5.88
N GLY A 203 -3.15 -18.18 -4.78
CA GLY A 203 -2.04 -18.96 -4.23
C GLY A 203 -1.07 -18.17 -3.37
N PHE A 204 -1.31 -16.88 -3.15
CA PHE A 204 -0.56 -16.07 -2.21
C PHE A 204 -0.86 -16.43 -0.76
N GLY A 205 0.12 -16.25 0.10
CA GLY A 205 -0.15 -16.25 1.53
C GLY A 205 -0.82 -14.96 1.97
N LYS A 206 -0.17 -13.81 1.67
CA LYS A 206 -0.70 -12.46 1.93
C LYS A 206 -0.21 -11.50 0.83
N PRO A 207 -0.92 -11.38 -0.29
CA PRO A 207 -0.58 -10.39 -1.32
C PRO A 207 -0.71 -8.99 -0.70
N ASN A 208 0.35 -8.21 -0.78
CA ASN A 208 0.46 -6.90 -0.14
C ASN A 208 0.59 -5.81 -1.20
N GLY A 209 1.79 -5.26 -1.43
CA GLY A 209 2.02 -4.24 -2.44
C GLY A 209 1.77 -4.74 -3.86
N ILE A 210 1.19 -3.88 -4.70
CA ILE A 210 0.99 -4.11 -6.12
C ILE A 210 1.42 -2.90 -6.94
N SER A 211 2.14 -3.13 -8.05
CA SER A 211 2.57 -2.06 -8.95
C SER A 211 2.72 -2.56 -10.38
N PHE A 212 2.68 -1.64 -11.35
CA PHE A 212 3.01 -1.92 -12.74
C PHE A 212 4.42 -1.41 -13.09
N SER A 213 5.02 -2.03 -14.13
CA SER A 213 6.15 -1.41 -14.82
C SER A 213 5.70 -0.10 -15.51
N PRO A 214 6.64 0.83 -15.83
CA PRO A 214 6.29 2.09 -16.50
C PRO A 214 5.56 1.92 -17.84
N ASP A 215 5.76 0.80 -18.53
CA ASP A 215 5.06 0.46 -19.77
C ASP A 215 3.80 -0.38 -19.54
N GLU A 216 3.44 -0.61 -18.29
CA GLU A 216 2.28 -1.37 -17.80
C GLU A 216 2.16 -2.81 -18.34
N LYS A 217 3.24 -3.36 -18.93
CA LYS A 217 3.23 -4.73 -19.44
C LYS A 217 3.54 -5.77 -18.37
N THR A 218 4.07 -5.33 -17.25
CA THR A 218 4.45 -6.19 -16.13
C THR A 218 3.76 -5.71 -14.85
N VAL A 219 3.23 -6.64 -14.07
CA VAL A 219 2.73 -6.40 -12.73
C VAL A 219 3.64 -7.07 -11.71
N TYR A 220 3.91 -6.35 -10.64
CA TYR A 220 4.66 -6.79 -9.47
C TYR A 220 3.70 -6.92 -8.30
N VAL A 221 3.77 -8.05 -7.58
CA VAL A 221 2.98 -8.27 -6.36
C VAL A 221 3.89 -8.83 -5.29
N THR A 222 3.93 -8.18 -4.13
CA THR A 222 4.66 -8.71 -2.97
C THR A 222 3.78 -9.68 -2.18
N ASP A 223 4.34 -10.83 -1.78
CA ASP A 223 3.71 -11.74 -0.81
C ASP A 223 4.47 -11.64 0.52
N THR A 224 3.83 -11.09 1.50
CA THR A 224 4.37 -10.82 2.83
C THR A 224 3.81 -11.78 3.88
N ALA A 225 3.56 -13.04 3.50
CA ALA A 225 3.01 -14.06 4.41
C ALA A 225 3.87 -14.29 5.66
N ALA A 226 5.18 -14.07 5.54
CA ALA A 226 6.11 -14.16 6.67
C ALA A 226 5.81 -13.14 7.79
N GLN A 227 5.25 -11.98 7.45
CA GLN A 227 4.87 -10.96 8.41
C GLN A 227 3.43 -11.20 8.88
N HIS A 228 3.22 -11.41 10.17
CA HIS A 228 1.88 -11.51 10.76
C HIS A 228 1.33 -10.13 11.14
N GLY A 229 0.01 -10.00 11.13
CA GLY A 229 -0.67 -8.76 11.49
C GLY A 229 -0.46 -8.31 12.95
N GLY A 230 0.02 -9.20 13.81
CA GLY A 230 0.44 -8.89 15.17
C GLY A 230 1.87 -8.40 15.31
N GLY A 231 2.66 -8.45 14.24
CA GLY A 231 4.07 -8.04 14.23
C GLY A 231 5.07 -9.20 14.28
N GLU A 232 4.63 -10.45 14.49
CA GLU A 232 5.51 -11.62 14.49
C GLU A 232 6.00 -11.94 13.08
N PHE A 233 7.22 -12.42 12.97
CA PHE A 233 7.85 -12.85 11.72
C PHE A 233 8.07 -14.37 11.69
N ASP A 234 7.54 -15.02 10.64
CA ASP A 234 7.68 -16.46 10.38
C ASP A 234 8.51 -16.69 9.12
N SER A 235 9.80 -17.01 9.28
CA SER A 235 10.72 -17.23 8.17
C SER A 235 10.40 -18.48 7.30
N ALA A 236 9.49 -19.34 7.74
CA ALA A 236 9.03 -20.49 6.95
C ALA A 236 7.96 -20.12 5.90
N ARG A 237 7.48 -18.87 5.92
CA ARG A 237 6.46 -18.36 4.99
C ARG A 237 7.05 -17.45 3.93
N ALA A 238 6.25 -17.15 2.92
CA ALA A 238 6.67 -16.30 1.81
C ALA A 238 7.02 -14.88 2.25
N ALA A 239 8.18 -14.40 1.81
CA ALA A 239 8.64 -13.02 1.80
C ALA A 239 9.24 -12.78 0.40
N THR A 240 8.37 -12.70 -0.62
CA THR A 240 8.73 -12.77 -2.04
C THR A 240 8.03 -11.68 -2.85
N MET A 241 8.56 -11.40 -4.01
CA MET A 241 7.92 -10.59 -5.04
C MET A 241 7.63 -11.47 -6.25
N TYR A 242 6.39 -11.47 -6.69
CA TYR A 242 5.96 -12.10 -7.93
C TYR A 242 5.96 -11.09 -9.05
N VAL A 243 6.37 -11.55 -10.23
CA VAL A 243 6.46 -10.73 -11.45
C VAL A 243 5.76 -11.48 -12.57
N ALA A 244 4.80 -10.85 -13.25
CA ALA A 244 4.07 -11.47 -14.34
C ALA A 244 3.63 -10.45 -15.41
N PRO A 245 3.42 -10.90 -16.67
CA PRO A 245 2.83 -10.05 -17.69
C PRO A 245 1.38 -9.68 -17.34
N THR A 246 0.97 -8.43 -17.58
CA THR A 246 -0.40 -7.97 -17.33
C THR A 246 -1.44 -8.67 -18.20
N THR A 247 -1.06 -9.11 -19.42
CA THR A 247 -1.93 -9.82 -20.35
C THR A 247 -2.14 -11.29 -20.04
N HIS A 248 -1.23 -11.91 -19.31
CA HIS A 248 -1.26 -13.33 -18.94
C HIS A 248 -0.76 -13.48 -17.50
N PHE A 249 -1.58 -13.06 -16.56
CA PHE A 249 -1.29 -13.35 -15.15
C PHE A 249 -1.49 -14.87 -14.98
N PRO A 250 -0.42 -15.67 -14.84
CA PRO A 250 -0.59 -17.09 -14.70
C PRO A 250 -1.28 -17.35 -13.35
N PHE A 251 -2.35 -18.14 -13.37
CA PHE A 251 -2.83 -18.76 -12.15
C PHE A 251 -1.63 -19.45 -11.49
N LEU A 252 -1.21 -18.97 -10.35
CA LEU A 252 -0.14 -19.62 -9.55
C LEU A 252 -0.69 -20.98 -9.10
N ARG A 253 -0.70 -21.97 -10.00
CA ARG A 253 -0.93 -23.36 -9.58
C ARG A 253 0.25 -23.74 -8.72
N LYS A 254 0.02 -23.91 -7.41
CA LYS A 254 0.95 -24.73 -6.62
C LYS A 254 1.08 -26.07 -7.33
N SER A 255 2.26 -26.37 -7.85
CA SER A 255 2.60 -27.75 -8.16
C SER A 255 2.49 -28.51 -6.83
N ILE A 256 1.57 -29.45 -6.80
CA ILE A 256 1.37 -30.42 -5.71
C ILE A 256 2.63 -31.26 -5.59
#